data_fc5669ca06975a20f755299eb94427dc
#
_entry.id   fc5669ca06975a20f755299eb94427dc
#
_cell.length_a   1.000
_cell.length_b   1.000
_cell.length_c   1.000
_cell.angle_alpha   90.00
_cell.angle_beta   90.00
_cell.angle_gamma   90.00
#
_symmetry.space_group_name_H-M   'P 1'
#
loop_
_entity.id
_entity.type
_entity.pdbx_description
1 polymer ?
#
loop_
_entity_poly.entity_id
_entity_poly.type
_entity_poly.pdbx_seq_one_letter_code
_entity_poly.pdbx_strand_id
1 'polypeptide(L)'
;DARRYRDDEQVKQAWQREPVKRMKHYLMLHGWWDEDQEAQWIAECNAWVDAEVDAYLATPVQPVEAMFDYLYAEAPHDVAEQRAQVLALEKR
;
A
#
# COMPACT_ATOMS: atom_id res chain seq x y z
N ASP A 1 -15.54 -12.22 3.57
CA ASP A 1 -15.90 -12.02 4.98
C ASP A 1 -14.90 -12.76 5.86
N ALA A 2 -14.07 -12.00 6.60
CA ALA A 2 -13.00 -12.54 7.46
C ALA A 2 -13.56 -13.45 8.58
N ARG A 3 -14.80 -13.24 9.01
CA ARG A 3 -15.49 -14.05 10.03
C ARG A 3 -15.69 -15.51 9.60
N ARG A 4 -15.57 -15.77 8.30
CA ARG A 4 -15.64 -17.14 7.74
C ARG A 4 -14.44 -17.99 8.13
N TYR A 5 -13.31 -17.35 8.44
CA TYR A 5 -12.02 -18.00 8.67
C TYR A 5 -11.53 -17.87 10.11
N ARG A 6 -12.04 -16.89 10.86
CA ARG A 6 -11.65 -16.63 12.24
C ARG A 6 -12.84 -16.15 13.05
N ASP A 7 -12.97 -16.71 14.24
CA ASP A 7 -13.88 -16.24 15.26
C ASP A 7 -13.41 -14.90 15.84
N ASP A 8 -14.35 -13.98 16.08
CA ASP A 8 -14.08 -12.64 16.62
C ASP A 8 -13.37 -12.71 17.99
N GLU A 9 -13.66 -13.74 18.80
CA GLU A 9 -13.00 -13.93 20.09
C GLU A 9 -11.52 -14.35 19.93
N GLN A 10 -11.22 -15.21 18.98
CA GLN A 10 -9.82 -15.55 18.65
C GLN A 10 -9.03 -14.33 18.19
N VAL A 11 -9.65 -13.44 17.41
CA VAL A 11 -9.04 -12.19 16.96
C VAL A 11 -8.73 -11.28 18.15
N LYS A 12 -9.69 -11.09 19.08
CA LYS A 12 -9.45 -10.30 20.31
C LYS A 12 -8.31 -10.83 21.15
N GLN A 13 -8.23 -12.16 21.32
CA GLN A 13 -7.13 -12.79 22.08
C GLN A 13 -5.78 -12.60 21.37
N ALA A 14 -5.75 -12.66 20.03
CA ALA A 14 -4.55 -12.41 19.25
C ALA A 14 -4.07 -10.95 19.41
N TRP A 15 -4.98 -9.98 19.45
CA TRP A 15 -4.67 -8.57 19.69
C TRP A 15 -4.04 -8.26 21.03
N GLN A 16 -4.24 -9.12 22.06
CA GLN A 16 -3.54 -8.96 23.33
C GLN A 16 -2.04 -9.26 23.24
N ARG A 17 -1.63 -10.04 22.21
CA ARG A 17 -0.23 -10.41 21.95
C ARG A 17 0.38 -9.61 20.78
N GLU A 18 -0.33 -8.60 20.31
CA GLU A 18 0.11 -7.75 19.20
C GLU A 18 1.48 -7.12 19.55
N PRO A 19 2.52 -7.28 18.70
CA PRO A 19 3.88 -6.93 19.09
C PRO A 19 4.10 -5.43 19.26
N VAL A 20 3.46 -4.56 18.47
CA VAL A 20 3.60 -3.10 18.59
C VAL A 20 3.02 -2.62 19.92
N LYS A 21 1.82 -3.10 20.27
CA LYS A 21 1.18 -2.81 21.56
C LYS A 21 2.04 -3.26 22.74
N ARG A 22 2.65 -4.42 22.65
CA ARG A 22 3.55 -4.94 23.69
C ARG A 22 4.82 -4.11 23.79
N MET A 23 5.39 -3.69 22.67
CA MET A 23 6.57 -2.81 22.64
C MET A 23 6.25 -1.46 23.25
N LYS A 24 5.12 -0.83 22.87
CA LYS A 24 4.66 0.42 23.49
C LYS A 24 4.59 0.28 25.01
N HIS A 25 3.92 -0.77 25.50
CA HIS A 25 3.79 -1.00 26.95
C HIS A 25 5.15 -1.19 27.64
N TYR A 26 6.06 -1.93 27.01
CA TYR A 26 7.43 -2.11 27.51
C TYR A 26 8.18 -0.78 27.62
N LEU A 27 8.14 0.05 26.60
CA LEU A 27 8.81 1.37 26.59
C LEU A 27 8.23 2.31 27.66
N MET A 28 6.90 2.31 27.82
CA MET A 28 6.22 3.09 28.85
C MET A 28 6.60 2.63 30.27
N LEU A 29 6.68 1.33 30.52
CA LEU A 29 7.12 0.78 31.81
C LEU A 29 8.53 1.22 32.19
N HIS A 30 9.41 1.42 31.22
CA HIS A 30 10.78 1.89 31.46
C HIS A 30 10.91 3.43 31.47
N GLY A 31 9.80 4.16 31.26
CA GLY A 31 9.81 5.62 31.19
C GLY A 31 10.54 6.19 29.96
N TRP A 32 10.72 5.38 28.91
CA TRP A 32 11.36 5.76 27.66
C TRP A 32 10.36 6.27 26.60
N TRP A 33 9.08 6.15 26.88
CA TRP A 33 7.96 6.55 26.04
C TRP A 33 6.79 7.00 26.91
N ASP A 34 6.03 7.98 26.43
CA ASP A 34 4.83 8.48 27.10
C ASP A 34 3.67 8.69 26.10
N GLU A 35 2.50 9.08 26.61
CA GLU A 35 1.31 9.28 25.78
C GLU A 35 1.42 10.50 24.84
N ASP A 36 2.16 11.53 25.23
CA ASP A 36 2.36 12.72 24.39
C ASP A 36 3.28 12.38 23.21
N GLN A 37 4.35 11.64 23.44
CA GLN A 37 5.24 11.13 22.39
C GLN A 37 4.49 10.18 21.44
N GLU A 38 3.63 9.33 21.98
CA GLU A 38 2.78 8.44 21.14
C GLU A 38 1.83 9.24 20.27
N ALA A 39 1.15 10.24 20.83
CA ALA A 39 0.22 11.08 20.08
C ALA A 39 0.93 11.86 18.95
N GLN A 40 2.10 12.41 19.25
CA GLN A 40 2.93 13.09 18.24
C GLN A 40 3.36 12.13 17.15
N TRP A 41 3.84 10.94 17.50
CA TRP A 41 4.29 9.92 16.55
C TRP A 41 3.17 9.46 15.64
N ILE A 42 1.96 9.23 16.19
CA ILE A 42 0.78 8.89 15.40
C ILE A 42 0.43 10.01 14.41
N ALA A 43 0.49 11.27 14.85
CA ALA A 43 0.22 12.41 13.98
C ALA A 43 1.24 12.51 12.82
N GLU A 44 2.52 12.31 13.10
CA GLU A 44 3.58 12.29 12.09
C GLU A 44 3.38 11.13 11.07
N CYS A 45 3.07 9.94 11.57
CA CYS A 45 2.79 8.78 10.71
C CYS A 45 1.55 9.02 9.81
N ASN A 46 0.48 9.59 10.35
CA ASN A 46 -0.71 9.91 9.58
C ASN A 46 -0.41 10.95 8.49
N ALA A 47 0.31 12.02 8.83
CA ALA A 47 0.71 13.04 7.87
C ALA A 47 1.57 12.47 6.73
N TRP A 48 2.47 11.54 7.05
CA TRP A 48 3.26 10.86 6.03
C TRP A 48 2.39 9.96 5.13
N VAL A 49 1.48 9.17 5.71
CA VAL A 49 0.55 8.33 4.92
C VAL A 49 -0.33 9.19 4.00
N ASP A 50 -0.86 10.30 4.51
CA ASP A 50 -1.69 11.22 3.72
C ASP A 50 -0.90 11.80 2.52
N ALA A 51 0.36 12.19 2.74
CA ALA A 51 1.22 12.67 1.66
C ALA A 51 1.49 11.60 0.58
N GLU A 52 1.70 10.34 0.97
CA GLU A 52 1.88 9.23 0.03
C GLU A 52 0.58 8.92 -0.73
N VAL A 53 -0.57 9.01 -0.07
CA VAL A 53 -1.88 8.87 -0.73
C VAL A 53 -2.10 9.97 -1.76
N ASP A 54 -1.79 11.22 -1.41
CA ASP A 54 -1.90 12.34 -2.34
C ASP A 54 -0.97 12.18 -3.54
N ALA A 55 0.26 11.73 -3.33
CA ALA A 55 1.21 11.44 -4.40
C ALA A 55 0.70 10.31 -5.31
N TYR A 56 0.13 9.25 -4.74
CA TYR A 56 -0.50 8.18 -5.51
C TYR A 56 -1.67 8.68 -6.36
N LEU A 57 -2.56 9.47 -5.77
CA LEU A 57 -3.73 10.02 -6.47
C LEU A 57 -3.34 11.02 -7.57
N ALA A 58 -2.20 11.70 -7.42
CA ALA A 58 -1.64 12.60 -8.44
C ALA A 58 -0.92 11.85 -9.57
N THR A 59 -0.70 10.55 -9.45
CA THR A 59 -0.05 9.75 -10.49
C THR A 59 -0.91 9.75 -11.76
N PRO A 60 -0.38 10.17 -12.92
CA PRO A 60 -1.13 10.21 -14.15
C PRO A 60 -1.52 8.80 -14.63
N VAL A 61 -2.58 8.72 -15.40
CA VAL A 61 -2.96 7.47 -16.07
C VAL A 61 -1.79 7.01 -16.93
N GLN A 62 -1.49 5.72 -16.85
CA GLN A 62 -0.42 5.11 -17.64
C GLN A 62 -0.70 5.29 -19.14
N PRO A 63 0.33 5.55 -19.97
CA PRO A 63 0.17 5.60 -21.41
C PRO A 63 -0.23 4.23 -21.97
N VAL A 64 -0.89 4.23 -23.11
CA VAL A 64 -1.42 2.98 -23.72
C VAL A 64 -0.30 1.97 -23.99
N GLU A 65 0.90 2.44 -24.29
CA GLU A 65 2.08 1.61 -24.50
C GLU A 65 2.42 0.73 -23.30
N ALA A 66 2.17 1.21 -22.10
CA ALA A 66 2.52 0.51 -20.86
C ALA A 66 1.88 -0.89 -20.76
N MET A 67 0.75 -1.12 -21.44
CA MET A 67 0.13 -2.45 -21.49
C MET A 67 0.95 -3.48 -22.28
N PHE A 68 1.91 -3.03 -23.09
CA PHE A 68 2.76 -3.88 -23.94
C PHE A 68 4.21 -3.92 -23.44
N ASP A 69 4.71 -2.84 -22.83
CA ASP A 69 6.14 -2.61 -22.58
C ASP A 69 6.75 -3.59 -21.57
N TYR A 70 5.94 -4.19 -20.70
CA TYR A 70 6.42 -5.07 -19.61
C TYR A 70 5.98 -6.54 -19.74
N LEU A 71 5.41 -6.93 -20.88
CA LEU A 71 4.95 -8.32 -21.10
C LEU A 71 6.10 -9.26 -21.45
N TYR A 72 7.09 -8.79 -22.23
CA TYR A 72 8.21 -9.56 -22.75
C TYR A 72 9.48 -8.74 -22.73
N ALA A 73 10.65 -9.40 -22.59
CA ALA A 73 11.95 -8.74 -22.75
C ALA A 73 12.13 -8.24 -24.19
N GLU A 74 11.69 -9.04 -25.17
CA GLU A 74 11.59 -8.68 -26.58
C GLU A 74 10.17 -9.02 -27.04
N ALA A 75 9.44 -8.04 -27.55
CA ALA A 75 8.06 -8.24 -27.96
C ALA A 75 7.99 -9.16 -29.21
N PRO A 76 7.22 -10.26 -29.17
CA PRO A 76 6.92 -11.04 -30.36
C PRO A 76 6.25 -10.19 -31.46
N HIS A 77 6.36 -10.64 -32.72
CA HIS A 77 5.88 -9.88 -33.87
C HIS A 77 4.37 -9.52 -33.77
N ASP A 78 3.56 -10.47 -33.33
CA ASP A 78 2.11 -10.28 -33.16
C ASP A 78 1.76 -9.25 -32.08
N VAL A 79 2.51 -9.23 -30.98
CA VAL A 79 2.38 -8.24 -29.91
C VAL A 79 2.83 -6.85 -30.40
N ALA A 80 3.89 -6.77 -31.19
CA ALA A 80 4.35 -5.53 -31.80
C ALA A 80 3.32 -4.96 -32.79
N GLU A 81 2.67 -5.80 -33.58
CA GLU A 81 1.57 -5.40 -34.48
C GLU A 81 0.36 -4.87 -33.69
N GLN A 82 -0.06 -5.57 -32.63
CA GLN A 82 -1.18 -5.13 -31.78
C GLN A 82 -0.87 -3.77 -31.13
N ARG A 83 0.34 -3.57 -30.63
CA ARG A 83 0.81 -2.29 -30.11
C ARG A 83 0.67 -1.17 -31.14
N ALA A 84 1.14 -1.39 -32.37
CA ALA A 84 1.05 -0.42 -33.45
C ALA A 84 -0.40 -0.07 -33.79
N GLN A 85 -1.31 -1.06 -33.81
CA GLN A 85 -2.74 -0.85 -34.07
C GLN A 85 -3.39 0.01 -32.98
N VAL A 86 -3.14 -0.29 -31.70
CA VAL A 86 -3.72 0.46 -30.58
C VAL A 86 -3.25 1.91 -30.58
N LEU A 87 -1.94 2.15 -30.79
CA LEU A 87 -1.38 3.51 -30.90
C LEU A 87 -1.93 4.32 -32.10
N ALA A 88 -2.31 3.65 -33.18
CA ALA A 88 -2.95 4.30 -34.32
C ALA A 88 -4.40 4.72 -34.03
N LEU A 89 -5.10 4.01 -33.12
CA LEU A 89 -6.45 4.35 -32.69
C LEU A 89 -6.48 5.54 -31.73
N GLU A 90 -5.48 5.65 -30.86
CA GLU A 90 -5.37 6.76 -29.88
C GLU A 90 -5.14 8.13 -30.54
N LYS A 91 -4.53 8.17 -31.73
CA LYS A 91 -4.26 9.38 -32.51
C LYS A 91 -5.45 9.92 -33.31
N ARG A 92 -6.61 9.28 -33.23
CA ARG A 92 -7.84 9.67 -33.91
C ARG A 92 -8.77 10.44 -32.99
#